data_9e1c979405c2598f1505a1d11d5a4c3f
#
_entry.id   9e1c979405c2598f1505a1d11d5a4c3f
#
_cell.length_a   1.000
_cell.length_b   1.000
_cell.length_c   1.000
_cell.angle_alpha   90.00
_cell.angle_beta   90.00
_cell.angle_gamma   90.00
#
_symmetry.space_group_name_H-M   'P 1'
#
loop_
_entity.id
_entity.type
_entity.pdbx_description
1 polymer ?
#
loop_
_entity_poly.entity_id
_entity_poly.type
_entity_poly.pdbx_seq_one_letter_code
_entity_poly.pdbx_strand_id
1 'polypeptide(L)'
;MDFVLYEADGAVATITINRPKALNALNSQVLDELDQTLDAIDLDTVRCVILTGAGGKSFVAGADIGEMSTLTKAEGEAFGKKGNDVFRKLETLPI
;
A
#
# COMPACT_ATOMS: atom_id res chain seq x y z
N MET A 1 -6.53 10.70 -2.62
CA MET A 1 -6.53 9.51 -1.73
C MET A 1 -6.15 9.94 -0.33
N ASP A 2 -6.69 9.25 0.69
CA ASP A 2 -6.50 9.66 2.08
C ASP A 2 -5.26 9.04 2.73
N PHE A 3 -4.94 7.78 2.37
CA PHE A 3 -3.92 7.00 3.06
C PHE A 3 -2.69 6.65 2.23
N VAL A 4 -2.69 6.95 0.96
CA VAL A 4 -1.53 6.70 0.08
C VAL A 4 -1.19 7.97 -0.67
N LEU A 5 0.03 8.42 -0.52
CA LEU A 5 0.56 9.58 -1.22
C LEU A 5 1.52 9.11 -2.32
N TYR A 6 1.47 9.76 -3.46
CA TYR A 6 2.32 9.41 -4.60
C TYR A 6 3.03 10.66 -5.11
N GLU A 7 4.34 10.54 -5.31
CA GLU A 7 5.16 11.61 -5.88
C GLU A 7 6.18 10.99 -6.83
N ALA A 8 6.35 11.58 -7.99
CA ALA A 8 7.36 11.14 -8.94
C ALA A 8 8.30 12.31 -9.25
N ASP A 9 9.59 12.03 -9.20
CA ASP A 9 10.65 12.97 -9.54
C ASP A 9 11.58 12.29 -10.56
N GLY A 10 11.36 12.60 -11.85
CA GLY A 10 12.08 11.95 -12.92
C GLY A 10 11.81 10.44 -12.95
N ALA A 11 12.86 9.64 -12.84
CA ALA A 11 12.78 8.20 -12.90
C ALA A 11 12.44 7.53 -11.57
N VAL A 12 12.34 8.30 -10.47
CA VAL A 12 12.08 7.77 -9.13
C VAL A 12 10.68 8.18 -8.69
N ALA A 13 9.86 7.21 -8.33
CA ALA A 13 8.54 7.43 -7.74
C ALA A 13 8.58 7.03 -6.27
N THR A 14 7.94 7.83 -5.42
CA THR A 14 7.82 7.55 -4.00
C THR A 14 6.35 7.35 -3.65
N ILE A 15 6.03 6.21 -3.06
CA ILE A 15 4.71 5.89 -2.54
C ILE A 15 4.81 5.91 -1.02
N THR A 16 4.00 6.74 -0.37
CA THR A 16 4.01 6.88 1.07
C THR A 16 2.70 6.37 1.65
N ILE A 17 2.78 5.40 2.57
CA ILE A 17 1.64 4.98 3.37
C ILE A 17 1.46 6.04 4.45
N ASN A 18 0.33 6.75 4.42
CA ASN A 18 0.08 7.90 5.29
C ASN A 18 -1.07 7.62 6.25
N ARG A 19 -0.80 6.79 7.24
CA ARG A 19 -1.74 6.48 8.31
C ARG A 19 -1.01 6.47 9.66
N PRO A 20 -0.30 7.56 10.01
CA PRO A 20 0.60 7.56 11.17
C PRO A 20 -0.12 7.34 12.50
N LYS A 21 -1.39 7.72 12.63
CA LYS A 21 -2.18 7.49 13.85
C LYS A 21 -2.38 6.02 14.16
N ALA A 22 -2.31 5.16 13.15
CA ALA A 22 -2.42 3.71 13.27
C ALA A 22 -1.09 3.02 12.97
N LEU A 23 0.03 3.74 13.07
CA LEU A 23 1.38 3.26 12.74
C LEU A 23 1.44 2.64 11.33
N ASN A 24 0.67 3.21 10.41
CA ASN A 24 0.57 2.78 9.02
C ASN A 24 0.05 1.34 8.83
N ALA A 25 -0.76 0.86 9.79
CA ALA A 25 -1.37 -0.46 9.68
C ALA A 25 -2.27 -0.55 8.45
N LEU A 26 -2.25 -1.71 7.80
CA LEU A 26 -2.99 -1.95 6.57
C LEU A 26 -4.45 -2.27 6.84
N ASN A 27 -5.35 -1.48 6.27
CA ASN A 27 -6.76 -1.80 6.17
C ASN A 27 -7.15 -1.93 4.69
N SER A 28 -8.41 -2.25 4.41
CA SER A 28 -8.87 -2.43 3.04
C SER A 28 -8.71 -1.17 2.20
N GLN A 29 -8.96 0.01 2.78
CA GLN A 29 -8.82 1.27 2.07
C GLN A 29 -7.36 1.55 1.68
N VAL A 30 -6.41 1.29 2.57
CA VAL A 30 -4.97 1.43 2.25
C VAL A 30 -4.60 0.52 1.08
N LEU A 31 -5.05 -0.74 1.12
CA LEU A 31 -4.76 -1.69 0.04
C LEU A 31 -5.38 -1.27 -1.28
N ASP A 32 -6.62 -0.78 -1.26
CA ASP A 32 -7.28 -0.27 -2.47
C ASP A 32 -6.55 0.94 -3.06
N GLU A 33 -6.17 1.89 -2.21
CA GLU A 33 -5.44 3.07 -2.65
C GLU A 33 -4.06 2.72 -3.18
N LEU A 34 -3.37 1.78 -2.54
CA LEU A 34 -2.07 1.30 -3.01
C LEU A 34 -2.20 0.62 -4.37
N ASP A 35 -3.21 -0.22 -4.55
CA ASP A 35 -3.48 -0.89 -5.82
C ASP A 35 -3.72 0.13 -6.95
N GLN A 36 -4.56 1.14 -6.70
CA GLN A 36 -4.83 2.21 -7.67
C GLN A 36 -3.57 3.00 -7.98
N THR A 37 -2.73 3.27 -6.98
CA THR A 37 -1.48 3.99 -7.16
C THR A 37 -0.52 3.21 -8.05
N LEU A 38 -0.39 1.90 -7.83
CA LEU A 38 0.46 1.05 -8.65
C LEU A 38 0.00 1.03 -10.11
N ASP A 39 -1.32 1.02 -10.35
CA ASP A 39 -1.86 1.07 -11.71
C ASP A 39 -1.61 2.42 -12.39
N ALA A 40 -1.46 3.49 -11.63
CA ALA A 40 -1.25 4.83 -12.16
C ALA A 40 0.21 5.18 -12.45
N ILE A 41 1.17 4.33 -12.10
CA ILE A 41 2.58 4.58 -12.35
C ILE A 41 2.87 4.63 -13.84
N ASP A 42 3.58 5.67 -14.28
CA ASP A 42 4.05 5.77 -15.66
C ASP A 42 5.28 4.89 -15.85
N LEU A 43 5.07 3.69 -16.36
CA LEU A 43 6.13 2.70 -16.54
C LEU A 43 7.14 3.07 -17.65
N ASP A 44 6.82 4.05 -18.48
CA ASP A 44 7.76 4.55 -19.48
C ASP A 44 8.82 5.48 -18.88
N THR A 45 8.47 6.17 -17.82
CA THR A 45 9.34 7.16 -17.17
C THR A 45 9.97 6.64 -15.89
N VAL A 46 9.19 5.97 -15.04
CA VAL A 46 9.63 5.50 -13.72
C VAL A 46 10.48 4.24 -13.87
N ARG A 47 11.64 4.23 -13.20
CA ARG A 47 12.56 3.09 -13.18
C ARG A 47 12.81 2.56 -11.77
N CYS A 48 12.40 3.30 -10.74
CA CYS A 48 12.56 2.90 -9.34
C CYS A 48 11.37 3.38 -8.55
N VAL A 49 10.83 2.51 -7.70
CA VAL A 49 9.74 2.84 -6.78
C VAL A 49 10.25 2.69 -5.35
N ILE A 50 10.08 3.75 -4.55
CA ILE A 50 10.35 3.74 -3.13
C ILE A 50 9.02 3.64 -2.42
N LEU A 51 8.84 2.64 -1.56
CA LEU A 51 7.66 2.50 -0.72
C LEU A 51 8.07 2.79 0.73
N THR A 52 7.43 3.76 1.35
CA THR A 52 7.78 4.20 2.70
C THR A 52 6.54 4.51 3.53
N GLY A 53 6.73 4.76 4.82
CA GLY A 53 5.65 5.11 5.73
C GLY A 53 5.83 6.51 6.32
N ALA A 54 4.74 7.25 6.44
CA ALA A 54 4.73 8.57 7.04
C ALA A 54 4.88 8.49 8.56
N GLY A 55 5.28 9.60 9.19
CA GLY A 55 5.32 9.76 10.63
C GLY A 55 6.63 9.41 11.31
N GLY A 56 7.55 8.76 10.63
CA GLY A 56 8.90 8.46 11.16
C GLY A 56 8.96 7.40 12.25
N LYS A 57 7.84 6.77 12.63
CA LYS A 57 7.80 5.76 13.68
C LYS A 57 7.72 4.34 13.17
N SER A 58 7.00 4.14 12.06
CA SER A 58 6.78 2.82 11.50
C SER A 58 6.58 2.93 10.00
N PHE A 59 7.11 1.98 9.27
CA PHE A 59 6.76 1.81 7.86
C PHE A 59 5.32 1.30 7.76
N VAL A 60 5.08 0.08 8.22
CA VAL A 60 3.77 -0.55 8.30
C VAL A 60 3.78 -1.43 9.54
N ALA A 61 2.82 -1.21 10.46
CA ALA A 61 2.76 -1.99 11.70
C ALA A 61 2.13 -3.37 11.50
N GLY A 62 1.61 -3.66 10.32
CA GLY A 62 0.92 -4.91 9.99
C GLY A 62 -0.52 -4.65 9.56
N ALA A 63 -1.36 -5.69 9.57
CA ALA A 63 -2.77 -5.54 9.25
C ALA A 63 -3.52 -4.83 10.38
N ASP A 64 -4.61 -4.15 10.02
CA ASP A 64 -5.45 -3.45 10.98
C ASP A 64 -6.25 -4.46 11.81
N ILE A 65 -5.88 -4.62 13.07
CA ILE A 65 -6.54 -5.59 13.97
C ILE A 65 -8.00 -5.22 14.19
N GLY A 66 -8.31 -3.92 14.27
CA GLY A 66 -9.68 -3.46 14.46
C GLY A 66 -10.58 -3.89 13.30
N GLU A 67 -10.11 -3.77 12.06
CA GLU A 67 -10.84 -4.24 10.90
C GLU A 67 -10.93 -5.78 10.89
N MET A 68 -9.82 -6.46 11.15
CA MET A 68 -9.78 -7.93 11.10
C MET A 68 -10.66 -8.57 12.15
N SER A 69 -10.84 -7.96 13.31
CA SER A 69 -11.64 -8.50 14.40
C SER A 69 -13.13 -8.65 14.06
N THR A 70 -13.61 -7.94 13.03
CA THR A 70 -15.01 -7.98 12.59
C THR A 70 -15.24 -8.85 11.35
N LEU A 71 -14.16 -9.43 10.80
CA LEU A 71 -14.26 -10.22 9.58
C LEU A 71 -14.70 -11.66 9.86
N THR A 72 -15.53 -12.20 8.97
CA THR A 72 -15.79 -13.66 8.93
C THR A 72 -14.53 -14.34 8.41
N LYS A 73 -14.51 -15.69 8.48
CA LYS A 73 -13.43 -16.48 7.91
C LYS A 73 -13.23 -16.19 6.41
N ALA A 74 -14.32 -16.17 5.65
CA ALA A 74 -14.27 -15.89 4.22
C ALA A 74 -13.77 -14.47 3.93
N GLU A 75 -14.23 -13.48 4.71
CA GLU A 75 -13.77 -12.10 4.58
C GLU A 75 -12.29 -11.96 4.95
N GLY A 76 -11.83 -12.66 5.99
CA GLY A 76 -10.43 -12.68 6.38
C GLY A 76 -9.53 -13.27 5.30
N GLU A 77 -9.97 -14.36 4.67
CA GLU A 77 -9.25 -14.95 3.54
C GLU A 77 -9.18 -14.00 2.35
N ALA A 78 -10.29 -13.32 2.04
CA ALA A 78 -10.32 -12.33 0.97
C ALA A 78 -9.39 -11.13 1.26
N PHE A 79 -9.34 -10.67 2.50
CA PHE A 79 -8.45 -9.60 2.91
C PHE A 79 -6.98 -10.01 2.74
N GLY A 80 -6.62 -11.21 3.18
CA GLY A 80 -5.28 -11.75 3.03
C GLY A 80 -4.86 -11.89 1.58
N LYS A 81 -5.77 -12.40 0.74
CA LYS A 81 -5.53 -12.52 -0.70
C LYS A 81 -5.32 -11.15 -1.34
N LYS A 82 -6.15 -10.17 -0.99
CA LYS A 82 -6.05 -8.81 -1.50
C LYS A 82 -4.68 -8.20 -1.17
N GLY A 83 -4.22 -8.34 0.07
CA GLY A 83 -2.91 -7.84 0.48
C GLY A 83 -1.79 -8.52 -0.30
N ASN A 84 -1.82 -9.84 -0.41
CA ASN A 84 -0.83 -10.59 -1.18
C ASN A 84 -0.82 -10.18 -2.65
N ASP A 85 -1.99 -10.02 -3.27
CA ASP A 85 -2.09 -9.62 -4.66
C ASP A 85 -1.53 -8.22 -4.91
N VAL A 86 -1.80 -7.27 -4.03
CA VAL A 86 -1.30 -5.90 -4.14
C VAL A 86 0.22 -5.87 -4.02
N PHE A 87 0.79 -6.54 -3.02
CA PHE A 87 2.24 -6.58 -2.85
C PHE A 87 2.94 -7.37 -3.95
N ARG A 88 2.29 -8.41 -4.48
CA ARG A 88 2.81 -9.11 -5.66
C ARG A 88 2.85 -8.19 -6.88
N LYS A 89 1.82 -7.36 -7.06
CA LYS A 89 1.80 -6.36 -8.15
C LYS A 89 3.00 -5.41 -8.02
N LEU A 90 3.29 -4.94 -6.81
CA LEU A 90 4.45 -4.10 -6.56
C LEU A 90 5.76 -4.82 -6.94
N GLU A 91 5.91 -6.06 -6.46
CA GLU A 91 7.11 -6.88 -6.69
C GLU A 91 7.34 -7.17 -8.17
N THR A 92 6.26 -7.34 -8.94
CA THR A 92 6.34 -7.73 -10.35
C THR A 92 6.22 -6.57 -11.32
N LEU A 93 6.28 -5.32 -10.86
CA LEU A 93 6.31 -4.17 -11.77
C LEU A 93 7.49 -4.32 -12.74
N PRO A 94 7.28 -4.03 -14.04
CA PRO A 94 8.33 -4.23 -15.07
C PRO A 94 9.34 -3.08 -15.10
N ILE A 95 9.95 -2.82 -13.99
CA ILE A 95 10.96 -1.76 -13.83
C ILE A 95 12.13 -2.23 -12.97
#